data_01be0d3885b8532229251dbc79edb702
#
_entry.id   01be0d3885b8532229251dbc79edb702
#
_cell.length_a   1.000
_cell.length_b   1.000
_cell.length_c   1.000
_cell.angle_alpha   90.00
_cell.angle_beta   90.00
_cell.angle_gamma   90.00
#
_symmetry.space_group_name_H-M   'P 1'
#
loop_
_entity.id
_entity.type
_entity.pdbx_description
1 polymer ?
#
loop_
_entity_poly.entity_id
_entity_poly.type
_entity_poly.pdbx_seq_one_letter_code
_entity_poly.pdbx_strand_id
1 'polypeptide(L)'
;MQLFNYSKSIRLWLILLLFANVARAGAQTTTELPALKVSGKQLVDPTGKAIQLHGVMDTPNRYFNGWRWQSWKPGYDTADIPPCLTFFEKIFTAITDKSQGSYCNVFRLHMDPCWTNSGNATNEADISKFSLARYKTFLNQLYIPLIKKALAHGLYVIVRPPGVCPQNIKVGDGYQNYLKTVWQEFAQHEEIKALAGKVSIELANEPVNVYSANGVKYGYDYGKGQFLAPNALHDFFQPVVDVIRQAGFTGIIWVPGAGYQSNYVGYKEYPISDNNFGYAVHVYSGWYGNITDNNCNPQTFITNFHNDVPVVDFKPVMVTEIDWSPEDPGRTSEGHYNEWNQWVVPNFGSWATGSTSKWGAAWKAVHDHFGNIGMTLTHTHDYLDIDEYLANGTVRPAFQNAKKYNLFEECCAYACFQWYKEWWEKQQNASGIGSVASSQEVAHTYYYNIRGERVEKPQKGVYIIKQVLKDGTVRNRKVLSSE
;
A
#
# COMPACT_ATOMS: atom_id res chain seq x y z
N MET A 1 -16.36 16.22 72.42
CA MET A 1 -17.28 15.96 71.25
C MET A 1 -16.81 16.78 70.06
N GLN A 2 -15.62 16.44 69.54
CA GLN A 2 -15.01 17.06 68.32
C GLN A 2 -13.92 16.12 67.71
N LEU A 3 -14.29 14.95 67.25
CA LEU A 3 -13.36 14.01 66.63
C LEU A 3 -13.96 13.20 65.45
N PHE A 4 -15.08 13.68 64.85
CA PHE A 4 -15.76 12.87 63.80
C PHE A 4 -15.84 13.52 62.42
N ASN A 5 -15.19 14.64 62.13
CA ASN A 5 -15.33 15.31 60.83
C ASN A 5 -14.12 15.28 59.88
N TYR A 6 -12.99 14.70 60.30
CA TYR A 6 -11.80 14.68 59.43
C TYR A 6 -11.69 13.46 58.47
N SER A 7 -12.45 12.39 58.77
CA SER A 7 -12.32 11.15 57.96
C SER A 7 -13.10 11.16 56.63
N LYS A 8 -14.16 11.98 56.53
CA LYS A 8 -14.96 12.07 55.30
C LYS A 8 -14.32 12.94 54.22
N SER A 9 -13.59 13.97 54.59
CA SER A 9 -12.92 14.88 53.68
C SER A 9 -11.70 14.21 52.98
N ILE A 10 -10.96 13.39 53.72
CA ILE A 10 -9.81 12.66 53.15
C ILE A 10 -10.23 11.57 52.15
N ARG A 11 -11.36 10.92 52.39
CA ARG A 11 -11.90 9.90 51.44
C ARG A 11 -12.41 10.56 50.14
N LEU A 12 -12.98 11.77 50.22
CA LEU A 12 -13.46 12.49 49.04
C LEU A 12 -12.29 12.98 48.15
N TRP A 13 -11.18 13.43 48.78
CA TRP A 13 -9.97 13.86 48.07
C TRP A 13 -9.21 12.69 47.44
N LEU A 14 -9.19 11.52 48.06
CA LEU A 14 -8.58 10.30 47.48
C LEU A 14 -9.40 9.77 46.31
N ILE A 15 -10.72 9.87 46.32
CA ILE A 15 -11.58 9.47 45.20
C ILE A 15 -11.42 10.47 44.04
N LEU A 16 -11.33 11.78 44.30
CA LEU A 16 -11.07 12.80 43.28
C LEU A 16 -9.67 12.66 42.61
N LEU A 17 -8.65 12.27 43.39
CA LEU A 17 -7.32 11.99 42.88
C LEU A 17 -7.27 10.70 42.06
N LEU A 18 -8.07 9.67 42.39
CA LEU A 18 -8.22 8.45 41.59
C LEU A 18 -8.95 8.69 40.25
N PHE A 19 -9.99 9.54 40.25
CA PHE A 19 -10.67 9.94 39.02
C PHE A 19 -9.83 10.88 38.15
N ALA A 20 -8.99 11.72 38.73
CA ALA A 20 -8.05 12.56 37.97
C ALA A 20 -6.90 11.77 37.31
N ASN A 21 -6.52 10.60 37.86
CA ASN A 21 -5.52 9.72 37.24
C ASN A 21 -6.13 8.74 36.22
N VAL A 22 -7.41 8.41 36.30
CA VAL A 22 -8.09 7.59 35.30
C VAL A 22 -8.46 8.43 34.05
N ALA A 23 -8.66 9.75 34.20
CA ALA A 23 -8.91 10.65 33.08
C ALA A 23 -7.63 11.05 32.29
N ARG A 24 -6.44 10.68 32.77
CA ARG A 24 -5.15 10.87 32.05
C ARG A 24 -4.65 9.66 31.27
N ALA A 25 -5.32 8.53 31.35
CA ALA A 25 -5.06 7.40 30.51
C ALA A 25 -5.87 7.56 29.21
N GLY A 26 -5.28 8.14 28.17
CA GLY A 26 -5.81 7.99 26.82
C GLY A 26 -6.23 9.23 26.05
N ALA A 27 -5.70 10.41 26.29
CA ALA A 27 -5.59 11.36 25.20
C ALA A 27 -4.34 10.99 24.38
N GLN A 28 -4.44 9.94 23.60
CA GLN A 28 -3.58 9.74 22.44
C GLN A 28 -3.84 10.99 21.58
N THR A 29 -2.94 11.97 21.60
CA THR A 29 -2.93 13.04 20.60
C THR A 29 -2.78 12.31 19.26
N THR A 30 -3.90 12.10 18.58
CA THR A 30 -3.89 11.65 17.19
C THR A 30 -3.22 12.78 16.42
N THR A 31 -1.91 12.67 16.26
CA THR A 31 -1.16 13.54 15.36
C THR A 31 -1.78 13.30 14.00
N GLU A 32 -2.44 14.33 13.49
CA GLU A 32 -3.09 14.25 12.18
C GLU A 32 -2.08 13.77 11.15
N LEU A 33 -2.45 12.77 10.33
CA LEU A 33 -1.60 12.26 9.26
C LEU A 33 -1.14 13.41 8.35
N PRO A 34 0.17 13.58 8.12
CA PRO A 34 0.67 14.60 7.20
C PRO A 34 0.25 14.28 5.76
N ALA A 35 -0.08 15.32 4.99
CA ALA A 35 -0.37 15.14 3.57
C ALA A 35 0.91 14.78 2.82
N LEU A 36 0.90 13.68 2.06
CA LEU A 36 2.02 13.22 1.26
C LEU A 36 1.98 13.81 -0.16
N LYS A 37 3.16 13.97 -0.72
CA LYS A 37 3.36 14.29 -2.15
C LYS A 37 4.54 13.50 -2.72
N VAL A 38 4.60 13.40 -4.03
CA VAL A 38 5.74 12.84 -4.74
C VAL A 38 6.86 13.89 -4.88
N SER A 39 8.08 13.49 -4.56
CA SER A 39 9.29 14.28 -4.76
C SER A 39 10.38 13.38 -5.35
N GLY A 40 10.66 13.53 -6.64
CA GLY A 40 11.52 12.58 -7.36
C GLY A 40 10.93 11.18 -7.29
N LYS A 41 11.71 10.25 -6.77
CA LYS A 41 11.27 8.85 -6.58
C LYS A 41 10.76 8.53 -5.17
N GLN A 42 10.52 9.53 -4.33
CA GLN A 42 10.07 9.34 -2.95
C GLN A 42 8.67 9.92 -2.73
N LEU A 43 7.95 9.33 -1.77
CA LEU A 43 6.84 10.00 -1.10
C LEU A 43 7.43 10.82 0.05
N VAL A 44 7.03 12.08 0.16
CA VAL A 44 7.50 12.94 1.24
C VAL A 44 6.34 13.63 1.96
N ASP A 45 6.51 13.85 3.24
CA ASP A 45 5.63 14.68 4.04
C ASP A 45 5.92 16.19 3.82
N PRO A 46 5.15 17.12 4.42
CA PRO A 46 5.37 18.56 4.26
C PRO A 46 6.74 19.04 4.76
N THR A 47 7.43 18.27 5.61
CA THR A 47 8.79 18.61 6.09
C THR A 47 9.88 18.14 5.12
N GLY A 48 9.52 17.36 4.09
CA GLY A 48 10.44 16.72 3.16
C GLY A 48 10.98 15.37 3.64
N LYS A 49 10.45 14.85 4.76
CA LYS A 49 10.79 13.51 5.26
C LYS A 49 10.20 12.46 4.32
N ALA A 50 11.03 11.50 3.88
CA ALA A 50 10.57 10.37 3.10
C ALA A 50 9.68 9.45 3.95
N ILE A 51 8.54 9.06 3.39
CA ILE A 51 7.57 8.14 4.00
C ILE A 51 7.43 6.92 3.12
N GLN A 52 7.56 5.74 3.72
CA GLN A 52 7.33 4.47 3.06
C GLN A 52 5.99 3.90 3.52
N LEU A 53 5.16 3.50 2.56
CA LEU A 53 3.84 2.94 2.83
C LEU A 53 3.91 1.41 2.86
N HIS A 54 3.33 0.81 3.90
CA HIS A 54 3.22 -0.64 4.04
C HIS A 54 1.95 -1.01 4.80
N GLY A 55 1.24 -2.01 4.31
CA GLY A 55 -0.05 -2.37 4.88
C GLY A 55 -0.73 -3.51 4.15
N VAL A 56 -2.04 -3.42 4.03
CA VAL A 56 -2.89 -4.47 3.46
C VAL A 56 -3.94 -3.88 2.53
N MET A 57 -4.45 -4.72 1.64
CA MET A 57 -5.67 -4.46 0.87
C MET A 57 -6.85 -5.17 1.51
N ASP A 58 -8.05 -4.63 1.31
CA ASP A 58 -9.28 -5.38 1.47
C ASP A 58 -10.43 -4.71 0.69
N THR A 59 -11.52 -5.44 0.56
CA THR A 59 -12.75 -4.99 -0.10
C THR A 59 -13.94 -5.14 0.85
N PRO A 60 -14.89 -4.20 0.88
CA PRO A 60 -16.11 -4.32 1.68
C PRO A 60 -17.09 -5.33 1.03
N ASN A 61 -16.68 -6.59 0.97
CA ASN A 61 -17.44 -7.68 0.37
C ASN A 61 -17.57 -8.83 1.36
N ARG A 62 -18.81 -9.29 1.60
CA ARG A 62 -19.11 -10.35 2.56
C ARG A 62 -18.35 -11.65 2.26
N TYR A 63 -18.28 -12.04 1.00
CA TYR A 63 -17.59 -13.26 0.57
C TYR A 63 -16.06 -13.15 0.84
N PHE A 64 -15.41 -12.10 0.35
CA PHE A 64 -13.98 -11.89 0.56
C PHE A 64 -13.61 -11.67 2.03
N ASN A 65 -14.54 -11.12 2.84
CA ASN A 65 -14.37 -11.02 4.29
C ASN A 65 -14.78 -12.30 5.06
N GLY A 66 -14.96 -13.43 4.37
CA GLY A 66 -15.27 -14.72 5.00
C GLY A 66 -16.59 -14.74 5.77
N TRP A 67 -17.59 -13.98 5.31
CA TRP A 67 -18.93 -13.85 5.94
C TRP A 67 -18.92 -13.34 7.39
N ARG A 68 -17.85 -12.71 7.85
CA ARG A 68 -17.62 -12.32 9.24
C ARG A 68 -18.52 -11.19 9.75
N TRP A 69 -19.05 -10.35 8.84
CA TRP A 69 -19.92 -9.25 9.23
C TRP A 69 -21.37 -9.38 8.76
N GLN A 70 -21.61 -10.26 7.82
CA GLN A 70 -22.95 -10.51 7.28
C GLN A 70 -22.99 -11.88 6.62
N SER A 71 -24.02 -12.71 6.92
CA SER A 71 -24.30 -13.94 6.19
C SER A 71 -24.76 -13.63 4.76
N TRP A 72 -24.77 -14.68 3.93
CA TRP A 72 -25.23 -14.53 2.54
C TRP A 72 -26.67 -13.99 2.47
N LYS A 73 -26.88 -13.02 1.60
CA LYS A 73 -28.16 -12.57 1.09
C LYS A 73 -27.97 -12.03 -0.34
N PRO A 74 -29.02 -12.01 -1.16
CA PRO A 74 -28.92 -11.46 -2.52
C PRO A 74 -28.65 -9.94 -2.43
N GLY A 75 -27.59 -9.51 -3.12
CA GLY A 75 -27.22 -8.11 -3.26
C GLY A 75 -26.73 -7.38 -2.02
N TYR A 76 -26.52 -6.10 -2.20
CA TYR A 76 -26.06 -5.15 -1.19
C TYR A 76 -26.96 -3.92 -1.20
N ASP A 77 -27.35 -3.47 -0.02
CA ASP A 77 -28.16 -2.27 0.19
C ASP A 77 -27.68 -1.46 1.40
N THR A 78 -28.38 -0.39 1.70
CA THR A 78 -27.99 0.50 2.80
C THR A 78 -28.03 -0.14 4.19
N ALA A 79 -28.78 -1.23 4.37
CA ALA A 79 -28.82 -1.97 5.64
C ALA A 79 -27.52 -2.77 5.90
N ASP A 80 -26.71 -3.03 4.85
CA ASP A 80 -25.40 -3.68 4.97
C ASP A 80 -24.30 -2.73 5.43
N ILE A 81 -24.51 -1.42 5.34
CA ILE A 81 -23.48 -0.42 5.65
C ILE A 81 -23.02 -0.48 7.13
N PRO A 82 -23.92 -0.45 8.13
CA PRO A 82 -23.50 -0.44 9.53
C PRO A 82 -22.67 -1.66 9.94
N PRO A 83 -23.06 -2.92 9.62
CA PRO A 83 -22.24 -4.08 9.97
C PRO A 83 -20.88 -4.08 9.23
N CYS A 84 -20.84 -3.65 7.97
CA CYS A 84 -19.60 -3.50 7.22
C CYS A 84 -18.65 -2.47 7.87
N LEU A 85 -19.14 -1.27 8.17
CA LEU A 85 -18.34 -0.23 8.83
C LEU A 85 -17.85 -0.65 10.23
N THR A 86 -18.67 -1.42 10.97
CA THR A 86 -18.29 -1.95 12.29
C THR A 86 -17.18 -3.00 12.17
N PHE A 87 -17.25 -3.85 11.15
CA PHE A 87 -16.20 -4.83 10.88
C PHE A 87 -14.88 -4.15 10.54
N PHE A 88 -14.88 -3.20 9.60
CA PHE A 88 -13.66 -2.51 9.20
C PHE A 88 -13.07 -1.64 10.32
N GLU A 89 -13.88 -1.09 11.22
CA GLU A 89 -13.38 -0.41 12.42
C GLU A 89 -12.50 -1.35 13.27
N LYS A 90 -12.96 -2.59 13.49
CA LYS A 90 -12.19 -3.61 14.21
C LYS A 90 -10.91 -3.97 13.45
N ILE A 91 -10.99 -4.14 12.13
CA ILE A 91 -9.83 -4.43 11.28
C ILE A 91 -8.80 -3.30 11.37
N PHE A 92 -9.20 -2.04 11.21
CA PHE A 92 -8.29 -0.90 11.30
C PHE A 92 -7.64 -0.79 12.68
N THR A 93 -8.39 -1.04 13.74
CA THR A 93 -7.83 -1.14 15.09
C THR A 93 -6.73 -2.20 15.17
N ALA A 94 -6.99 -3.41 14.66
CA ALA A 94 -6.05 -4.51 14.74
C ALA A 94 -4.76 -4.29 13.94
N ILE A 95 -4.89 -3.87 12.67
CA ILE A 95 -3.73 -3.71 11.79
C ILE A 95 -2.83 -2.51 12.13
N THR A 96 -3.30 -1.62 13.02
CA THR A 96 -2.53 -0.47 13.51
C THR A 96 -2.08 -0.59 14.96
N ASP A 97 -2.38 -1.71 15.63
CA ASP A 97 -2.02 -1.92 17.03
C ASP A 97 -0.54 -2.26 17.21
N LYS A 98 0.28 -1.22 17.30
CA LYS A 98 1.72 -1.33 17.52
C LYS A 98 2.08 -1.99 18.84
N SER A 99 1.20 -1.92 19.85
CA SER A 99 1.43 -2.57 21.14
C SER A 99 1.41 -4.10 21.04
N GLN A 100 0.72 -4.63 20.05
CA GLN A 100 0.67 -6.04 19.70
C GLN A 100 1.49 -6.42 18.46
N GLY A 101 2.32 -5.50 17.94
CA GLY A 101 3.27 -5.79 16.87
C GLY A 101 2.76 -5.53 15.45
N SER A 102 1.59 -4.91 15.27
CA SER A 102 1.04 -4.58 13.96
C SER A 102 1.33 -3.13 13.58
N TYR A 103 2.02 -2.92 12.44
CA TYR A 103 2.58 -1.63 12.04
C TYR A 103 2.10 -1.16 10.66
N CYS A 104 0.89 -1.52 10.22
CA CYS A 104 0.36 -0.97 8.98
C CYS A 104 0.19 0.55 9.07
N ASN A 105 0.51 1.26 7.98
CA ASN A 105 0.32 2.70 7.82
C ASN A 105 -0.43 3.07 6.53
N VAL A 106 -0.83 2.08 5.73
CA VAL A 106 -1.65 2.26 4.53
C VAL A 106 -2.68 1.14 4.43
N PHE A 107 -3.83 1.49 3.88
CA PHE A 107 -4.89 0.56 3.52
C PHE A 107 -5.28 0.78 2.05
N ARG A 108 -5.20 -0.27 1.22
CA ARG A 108 -5.70 -0.22 -0.15
C ARG A 108 -7.15 -0.66 -0.16
N LEU A 109 -8.04 0.27 -0.43
CA LEU A 109 -9.49 0.05 -0.46
C LEU A 109 -9.95 -0.31 -1.87
N HIS A 110 -10.43 -1.49 -2.04
CA HIS A 110 -11.14 -1.90 -3.26
C HIS A 110 -12.60 -1.45 -3.19
N MET A 111 -13.04 -0.63 -4.15
CA MET A 111 -14.46 -0.35 -4.35
C MET A 111 -15.10 -1.53 -5.08
N ASP A 112 -15.95 -2.28 -4.38
CA ASP A 112 -16.46 -3.55 -4.89
C ASP A 112 -17.69 -3.38 -5.81
N PRO A 113 -17.77 -4.09 -6.95
CA PRO A 113 -18.92 -4.08 -7.85
C PRO A 113 -20.26 -4.44 -7.20
N CYS A 114 -20.26 -5.24 -6.14
CA CYS A 114 -21.46 -5.58 -5.39
C CYS A 114 -22.26 -4.35 -4.91
N TRP A 115 -21.55 -3.25 -4.61
CA TRP A 115 -22.18 -2.00 -4.19
C TRP A 115 -22.55 -1.10 -5.37
N THR A 116 -21.79 -1.16 -6.46
CA THR A 116 -21.86 -0.17 -7.54
C THR A 116 -22.63 -0.68 -8.77
N ASN A 117 -22.76 -1.98 -8.93
CA ASN A 117 -23.46 -2.56 -10.07
C ASN A 117 -24.97 -2.67 -9.80
N SER A 118 -25.78 -2.53 -10.86
CA SER A 118 -27.20 -2.77 -10.82
C SER A 118 -27.53 -4.26 -10.89
N GLY A 119 -28.70 -4.66 -10.37
CA GLY A 119 -29.19 -6.04 -10.45
C GLY A 119 -28.34 -7.05 -9.68
N ASN A 120 -27.62 -6.61 -8.65
CA ASN A 120 -26.77 -7.46 -7.81
C ASN A 120 -25.67 -8.20 -8.59
N ALA A 121 -25.22 -7.64 -9.70
CA ALA A 121 -24.14 -8.22 -10.50
C ALA A 121 -22.81 -8.06 -9.80
N THR A 122 -22.06 -9.17 -9.67
CA THR A 122 -20.79 -9.25 -8.92
C THR A 122 -19.60 -9.56 -9.81
N ASN A 123 -19.79 -9.69 -11.13
CA ASN A 123 -18.68 -9.92 -12.05
C ASN A 123 -17.78 -8.68 -12.10
N GLU A 124 -16.57 -8.82 -11.62
CA GLU A 124 -15.61 -7.73 -11.48
C GLU A 124 -15.14 -7.15 -12.82
N ALA A 125 -15.14 -7.92 -13.89
CA ALA A 125 -14.75 -7.48 -15.23
C ALA A 125 -15.90 -6.90 -16.07
N ASP A 126 -17.14 -7.02 -15.60
CA ASP A 126 -18.33 -6.56 -16.34
C ASP A 126 -18.77 -5.17 -15.93
N ILE A 127 -18.28 -4.16 -16.63
CA ILE A 127 -18.65 -2.76 -16.42
C ILE A 127 -20.05 -2.42 -16.97
N SER A 128 -20.72 -3.32 -17.72
CA SER A 128 -22.03 -3.05 -18.30
C SER A 128 -23.13 -2.89 -17.26
N LYS A 129 -22.90 -3.40 -16.06
CA LYS A 129 -23.83 -3.32 -14.93
C LYS A 129 -23.55 -2.14 -14.01
N PHE A 130 -22.45 -1.41 -14.20
CA PHE A 130 -22.12 -0.25 -13.39
C PHE A 130 -23.26 0.77 -13.39
N SER A 131 -23.64 1.22 -12.22
CA SER A 131 -24.68 2.23 -12.00
C SER A 131 -24.09 3.47 -11.32
N LEU A 132 -23.97 4.55 -12.05
CA LEU A 132 -23.48 5.82 -11.50
C LEU A 132 -24.33 6.28 -10.31
N ALA A 133 -25.64 6.06 -10.33
CA ALA A 133 -26.53 6.43 -9.22
C ALA A 133 -26.19 5.62 -7.94
N ARG A 134 -25.99 4.29 -8.07
CA ARG A 134 -25.53 3.46 -6.95
C ARG A 134 -24.15 3.87 -6.47
N TYR A 135 -23.23 4.09 -7.41
CA TYR A 135 -21.89 4.54 -7.08
C TYR A 135 -21.91 5.82 -6.25
N LYS A 136 -22.67 6.85 -6.65
CA LYS A 136 -22.86 8.08 -5.88
C LYS A 136 -23.41 7.82 -4.48
N THR A 137 -24.41 6.95 -4.37
CA THR A 137 -25.00 6.58 -3.08
C THR A 137 -23.97 5.95 -2.16
N PHE A 138 -23.26 4.92 -2.62
CA PHE A 138 -22.33 4.18 -1.77
C PHE A 138 -20.97 4.87 -1.63
N LEU A 139 -20.58 5.76 -2.54
CA LEU A 139 -19.47 6.67 -2.32
C LEU A 139 -19.68 7.50 -1.06
N ASN A 140 -20.86 8.11 -0.93
CA ASN A 140 -21.22 8.94 0.22
C ASN A 140 -21.45 8.14 1.51
N GLN A 141 -22.14 7.02 1.42
CA GLN A 141 -22.66 6.32 2.61
C GLN A 141 -21.75 5.21 3.12
N LEU A 142 -20.84 4.68 2.28
CA LEU A 142 -19.95 3.60 2.61
C LEU A 142 -18.47 3.98 2.45
N TYR A 143 -18.05 4.36 1.22
CA TYR A 143 -16.62 4.48 0.91
C TYR A 143 -15.96 5.67 1.60
N ILE A 144 -16.59 6.85 1.60
CA ILE A 144 -16.06 8.02 2.33
C ILE A 144 -16.04 7.76 3.85
N PRO A 145 -17.08 7.20 4.49
CA PRO A 145 -17.00 6.76 5.88
C PRO A 145 -15.88 5.74 6.16
N LEU A 146 -15.67 4.74 5.29
CA LEU A 146 -14.55 3.80 5.43
C LEU A 146 -13.20 4.50 5.35
N ILE A 147 -13.02 5.37 4.37
CA ILE A 147 -11.80 6.18 4.21
C ILE A 147 -11.52 6.99 5.49
N LYS A 148 -12.52 7.70 5.99
CA LYS A 148 -12.39 8.51 7.22
C LYS A 148 -12.01 7.65 8.43
N LYS A 149 -12.59 6.46 8.56
CA LYS A 149 -12.25 5.50 9.62
C LYS A 149 -10.80 5.05 9.51
N ALA A 150 -10.35 4.64 8.34
CA ALA A 150 -8.96 4.26 8.12
C ALA A 150 -7.98 5.40 8.47
N LEU A 151 -8.27 6.62 8.02
CA LEU A 151 -7.47 7.81 8.36
C LEU A 151 -7.44 8.09 9.86
N ALA A 152 -8.56 7.89 10.58
CA ALA A 152 -8.63 8.07 12.03
C ALA A 152 -7.75 7.07 12.80
N HIS A 153 -7.48 5.90 12.21
CA HIS A 153 -6.53 4.92 12.73
C HIS A 153 -5.08 5.14 12.26
N GLY A 154 -4.79 6.24 11.57
CA GLY A 154 -3.43 6.54 11.11
C GLY A 154 -3.02 5.79 9.83
N LEU A 155 -3.98 5.32 9.04
CA LEU A 155 -3.77 4.67 7.76
C LEU A 155 -3.96 5.67 6.61
N TYR A 156 -2.96 5.82 5.75
CA TYR A 156 -3.18 6.38 4.42
C TYR A 156 -4.09 5.46 3.62
N VAL A 157 -4.83 6.01 2.65
CA VAL A 157 -5.76 5.20 1.86
C VAL A 157 -5.42 5.29 0.37
N ILE A 158 -5.29 4.13 -0.27
CA ILE A 158 -5.23 4.00 -1.73
C ILE A 158 -6.57 3.44 -2.17
N VAL A 159 -7.26 4.14 -3.05
CA VAL A 159 -8.58 3.70 -3.54
C VAL A 159 -8.45 3.24 -4.99
N ARG A 160 -8.89 2.01 -5.29
CA ARG A 160 -8.99 1.49 -6.64
C ARG A 160 -10.44 1.47 -7.14
N PRO A 161 -10.68 1.52 -8.48
CA PRO A 161 -12.04 1.56 -9.02
C PRO A 161 -12.80 0.26 -8.76
N PRO A 162 -14.14 0.24 -8.89
CA PRO A 162 -14.91 -0.99 -8.81
C PRO A 162 -14.50 -2.00 -9.90
N GLY A 163 -14.17 -3.22 -9.46
CA GLY A 163 -13.82 -4.31 -10.33
C GLY A 163 -12.38 -4.29 -10.89
N VAL A 164 -12.09 -5.29 -11.69
CA VAL A 164 -10.82 -5.45 -12.41
C VAL A 164 -10.97 -5.04 -13.87
N CYS A 165 -9.84 -4.79 -14.55
CA CYS A 165 -9.84 -4.50 -15.97
C CYS A 165 -10.39 -5.69 -16.78
N PRO A 166 -11.16 -5.43 -17.85
CA PRO A 166 -11.40 -6.44 -18.87
C PRO A 166 -10.09 -6.99 -19.44
N GLN A 167 -10.09 -8.26 -19.86
CA GLN A 167 -8.94 -8.94 -20.43
C GLN A 167 -8.23 -8.14 -21.54
N ASN A 168 -9.00 -7.41 -22.34
CA ASN A 168 -8.51 -6.57 -23.43
C ASN A 168 -9.10 -5.18 -23.28
N ILE A 169 -8.23 -4.18 -23.20
CA ILE A 169 -8.61 -2.78 -23.18
C ILE A 169 -7.91 -2.04 -24.33
N LYS A 170 -8.54 -1.00 -24.84
CA LYS A 170 -8.07 -0.25 -26.01
C LYS A 170 -8.23 1.25 -25.78
N VAL A 171 -7.25 2.02 -26.21
CA VAL A 171 -7.33 3.49 -26.19
C VAL A 171 -8.63 3.96 -26.86
N GLY A 172 -9.43 4.72 -26.11
CA GLY A 172 -10.74 5.24 -26.55
C GLY A 172 -11.93 4.28 -26.40
N ASP A 173 -11.76 3.14 -25.75
CA ASP A 173 -12.82 2.16 -25.55
C ASP A 173 -13.81 2.52 -24.42
N GLY A 174 -14.78 1.63 -24.21
CA GLY A 174 -15.78 1.76 -23.15
C GLY A 174 -15.19 1.72 -21.75
N TYR A 175 -14.10 0.96 -21.52
CA TYR A 175 -13.48 0.86 -20.21
C TYR A 175 -12.70 2.14 -19.86
N GLN A 176 -12.01 2.76 -20.81
CA GLN A 176 -11.38 4.06 -20.57
C GLN A 176 -12.43 5.13 -20.18
N ASN A 177 -13.57 5.13 -20.85
CA ASN A 177 -14.68 6.06 -20.52
C ASN A 177 -15.31 5.75 -19.15
N TYR A 178 -15.44 4.46 -18.80
CA TYR A 178 -15.87 4.04 -17.47
C TYR A 178 -14.94 4.59 -16.39
N LEU A 179 -13.63 4.42 -16.53
CA LEU A 179 -12.66 4.95 -15.57
C LEU A 179 -12.75 6.46 -15.44
N LYS A 180 -12.88 7.20 -16.54
CA LYS A 180 -13.10 8.65 -16.50
C LYS A 180 -14.33 9.02 -15.69
N THR A 181 -15.45 8.29 -15.88
CA THR A 181 -16.69 8.54 -15.15
C THR A 181 -16.55 8.28 -13.65
N VAL A 182 -15.95 7.13 -13.28
CA VAL A 182 -15.71 6.76 -11.87
C VAL A 182 -14.83 7.81 -11.19
N TRP A 183 -13.72 8.15 -11.82
CA TRP A 183 -12.74 9.03 -11.19
C TRP A 183 -13.14 10.51 -11.22
N GLN A 184 -13.89 10.96 -12.22
CA GLN A 184 -14.48 12.31 -12.19
C GLN A 184 -15.40 12.46 -10.98
N GLU A 185 -16.30 11.49 -10.75
CA GLU A 185 -17.23 11.53 -9.62
C GLU A 185 -16.51 11.49 -8.27
N PHE A 186 -15.49 10.64 -8.13
CA PHE A 186 -14.67 10.56 -6.92
C PHE A 186 -13.87 11.85 -6.68
N ALA A 187 -13.16 12.32 -7.71
CA ALA A 187 -12.20 13.42 -7.62
C ALA A 187 -12.87 14.79 -7.41
N GLN A 188 -14.11 14.97 -7.90
CA GLN A 188 -14.86 16.23 -7.69
C GLN A 188 -15.50 16.34 -6.30
N HIS A 189 -15.56 15.24 -5.53
CA HIS A 189 -16.19 15.24 -4.21
C HIS A 189 -15.39 16.09 -3.22
N GLU A 190 -16.03 17.10 -2.59
CA GLU A 190 -15.33 18.07 -1.73
C GLU A 190 -14.58 17.43 -0.56
N GLU A 191 -15.15 16.41 0.07
CA GLU A 191 -14.47 15.71 1.15
C GLU A 191 -13.23 14.95 0.67
N ILE A 192 -13.26 14.39 -0.54
CA ILE A 192 -12.10 13.70 -1.13
C ILE A 192 -11.00 14.71 -1.50
N LYS A 193 -11.37 15.85 -2.08
CA LYS A 193 -10.41 16.93 -2.35
C LYS A 193 -9.73 17.43 -1.08
N ALA A 194 -10.49 17.56 0.01
CA ALA A 194 -9.95 17.98 1.31
C ALA A 194 -9.00 16.94 1.94
N LEU A 195 -9.08 15.68 1.51
CA LEU A 195 -8.23 14.58 1.97
C LEU A 195 -7.03 14.31 1.03
N ALA A 196 -6.80 15.15 0.03
CA ALA A 196 -5.67 15.01 -0.88
C ALA A 196 -4.34 14.92 -0.12
N GLY A 197 -3.49 13.97 -0.54
CA GLY A 197 -2.23 13.64 0.15
C GLY A 197 -2.37 12.63 1.30
N LYS A 198 -3.57 12.39 1.82
CA LYS A 198 -3.89 11.30 2.76
C LYS A 198 -4.63 10.17 2.05
N VAL A 199 -5.39 10.53 1.04
CA VAL A 199 -6.07 9.63 0.10
C VAL A 199 -5.38 9.74 -1.26
N SER A 200 -5.20 8.62 -1.92
CA SER A 200 -4.63 8.50 -3.26
C SER A 200 -5.50 7.61 -4.14
N ILE A 201 -5.37 7.76 -5.45
CA ILE A 201 -6.17 7.06 -6.45
C ILE A 201 -5.29 6.08 -7.21
N GLU A 202 -5.66 4.81 -7.29
CA GLU A 202 -5.10 3.82 -8.20
C GLU A 202 -6.02 3.70 -9.41
N LEU A 203 -5.51 4.03 -10.61
CA LEU A 203 -6.37 4.29 -11.78
C LEU A 203 -7.18 3.09 -12.24
N ALA A 204 -6.63 1.89 -12.17
CA ALA A 204 -7.27 0.64 -12.59
C ALA A 204 -6.61 -0.55 -11.92
N ASN A 205 -7.32 -1.68 -11.84
CA ASN A 205 -6.78 -2.93 -11.33
C ASN A 205 -6.51 -3.91 -12.47
N GLU A 206 -5.27 -4.32 -12.60
CA GLU A 206 -4.79 -5.39 -13.47
C GLU A 206 -5.12 -5.25 -14.97
N PRO A 207 -4.67 -4.18 -15.64
CA PRO A 207 -4.67 -4.16 -17.09
C PRO A 207 -3.84 -5.33 -17.65
N VAL A 208 -4.47 -6.18 -18.47
CA VAL A 208 -3.78 -7.36 -19.04
C VAL A 208 -3.24 -7.03 -20.42
N ASN A 209 -4.11 -6.97 -21.42
CA ASN A 209 -3.74 -6.63 -22.79
C ASN A 209 -4.20 -5.19 -23.09
N VAL A 210 -3.27 -4.30 -23.31
CA VAL A 210 -3.53 -2.91 -23.66
C VAL A 210 -3.26 -2.71 -25.15
N TYR A 211 -4.19 -2.11 -25.86
CA TYR A 211 -4.09 -1.86 -27.29
C TYR A 211 -4.08 -0.35 -27.57
N SER A 212 -3.24 0.06 -28.52
CA SER A 212 -3.28 1.42 -29.05
C SER A 212 -4.61 1.73 -29.74
N ALA A 213 -4.88 2.97 -30.07
CA ALA A 213 -6.07 3.38 -30.81
C ALA A 213 -6.23 2.63 -32.16
N ASN A 214 -5.12 2.25 -32.79
CA ASN A 214 -5.08 1.50 -34.04
C ASN A 214 -5.16 -0.02 -33.85
N GLY A 215 -5.35 -0.51 -32.59
CA GLY A 215 -5.52 -1.93 -32.31
C GLY A 215 -4.20 -2.72 -32.25
N VAL A 216 -3.05 -2.06 -32.14
CA VAL A 216 -1.75 -2.74 -31.95
C VAL A 216 -1.58 -3.03 -30.46
N LYS A 217 -1.30 -4.28 -30.11
CA LYS A 217 -1.09 -4.70 -28.72
C LYS A 217 0.24 -4.15 -28.21
N TYR A 218 0.20 -3.57 -27.00
CA TYR A 218 1.39 -3.20 -26.23
C TYR A 218 2.20 -4.43 -25.84
N GLY A 219 3.51 -4.37 -26.00
CA GLY A 219 4.44 -5.40 -25.55
C GLY A 219 5.50 -5.77 -26.57
N TYR A 220 6.41 -6.67 -26.18
CA TYR A 220 7.51 -7.12 -27.03
C TYR A 220 7.03 -8.20 -28.02
N ASP A 221 7.28 -7.99 -29.31
CA ASP A 221 7.05 -8.97 -30.38
C ASP A 221 8.34 -9.72 -30.67
N TYR A 222 8.46 -10.91 -30.12
CA TYR A 222 9.64 -11.76 -30.30
C TYR A 222 9.86 -12.16 -31.76
N GLY A 223 8.79 -12.27 -32.57
CA GLY A 223 8.90 -12.58 -33.99
C GLY A 223 9.51 -11.46 -34.83
N LYS A 224 9.31 -10.21 -34.38
CA LYS A 224 9.86 -9.02 -35.05
C LYS A 224 11.05 -8.42 -34.32
N GLY A 225 11.39 -8.90 -33.13
CA GLY A 225 12.48 -8.38 -32.33
C GLY A 225 12.31 -6.92 -31.89
N GLN A 226 11.07 -6.45 -31.71
CA GLN A 226 10.79 -5.06 -31.38
C GLN A 226 9.63 -4.92 -30.37
N PHE A 227 9.64 -3.79 -29.64
CA PHE A 227 8.53 -3.43 -28.75
C PHE A 227 7.45 -2.70 -29.55
N LEU A 228 6.19 -3.18 -29.44
CA LEU A 228 5.06 -2.64 -30.18
C LEU A 228 4.22 -1.72 -29.30
N ALA A 229 3.66 -0.67 -29.90
CA ALA A 229 2.78 0.31 -29.29
C ALA A 229 3.26 0.82 -27.90
N PRO A 230 4.51 1.28 -27.75
CA PRO A 230 5.06 1.70 -26.45
C PRO A 230 4.27 2.84 -25.80
N ASN A 231 3.58 3.68 -26.60
CA ASN A 231 2.74 4.78 -26.14
C ASN A 231 1.34 4.33 -25.66
N ALA A 232 0.93 3.08 -25.87
CA ALA A 232 -0.45 2.67 -25.61
C ALA A 232 -0.87 2.83 -24.12
N LEU A 233 0.05 2.59 -23.18
CA LEU A 233 -0.22 2.82 -21.75
C LEU A 233 -0.42 4.31 -21.44
N HIS A 234 0.45 5.17 -21.94
CA HIS A 234 0.30 6.62 -21.81
C HIS A 234 -1.03 7.09 -22.39
N ASP A 235 -1.33 6.73 -23.65
CA ASP A 235 -2.53 7.19 -24.34
C ASP A 235 -3.82 6.68 -23.70
N PHE A 236 -3.74 5.54 -23.00
CA PHE A 236 -4.87 5.01 -22.25
C PHE A 236 -5.06 5.74 -20.91
N PHE A 237 -3.99 5.94 -20.12
CA PHE A 237 -4.12 6.44 -18.75
C PHE A 237 -3.98 7.95 -18.61
N GLN A 238 -3.25 8.65 -19.49
CA GLN A 238 -3.13 10.11 -19.42
C GLN A 238 -4.49 10.83 -19.44
N PRO A 239 -5.45 10.49 -20.33
CA PRO A 239 -6.76 11.13 -20.32
C PRO A 239 -7.58 10.88 -19.04
N VAL A 240 -7.31 9.80 -18.32
CA VAL A 240 -7.93 9.51 -17.00
C VAL A 240 -7.31 10.40 -15.93
N VAL A 241 -5.98 10.56 -15.92
CA VAL A 241 -5.26 11.51 -15.06
C VAL A 241 -5.78 12.92 -15.26
N ASP A 242 -5.93 13.35 -16.52
CA ASP A 242 -6.41 14.69 -16.86
C ASP A 242 -7.80 14.98 -16.29
N VAL A 243 -8.72 14.02 -16.39
CA VAL A 243 -10.07 14.15 -15.81
C VAL A 243 -10.02 14.29 -14.28
N ILE A 244 -9.17 13.53 -13.59
CA ILE A 244 -8.99 13.64 -12.15
C ILE A 244 -8.46 15.03 -11.76
N ARG A 245 -7.48 15.54 -12.49
CA ARG A 245 -6.89 16.86 -12.22
C ARG A 245 -7.87 18.01 -12.55
N GLN A 246 -8.62 17.89 -13.64
CA GLN A 246 -9.67 18.84 -14.02
C GLN A 246 -10.81 18.88 -12.98
N ALA A 247 -11.10 17.75 -12.33
CA ALA A 247 -12.06 17.67 -11.22
C ALA A 247 -11.56 18.32 -9.91
N GLY A 248 -10.28 18.74 -9.85
CA GLY A 248 -9.68 19.47 -8.73
C GLY A 248 -8.98 18.61 -7.67
N PHE A 249 -8.82 17.32 -7.89
CA PHE A 249 -8.07 16.46 -6.97
C PHE A 249 -6.56 16.65 -7.17
N THR A 250 -5.85 17.00 -6.09
CA THR A 250 -4.41 17.27 -6.09
C THR A 250 -3.57 16.16 -5.44
N GLY A 251 -4.21 15.11 -4.91
CA GLY A 251 -3.54 13.99 -4.26
C GLY A 251 -2.74 13.11 -5.23
N ILE A 252 -2.08 12.11 -4.68
CA ILE A 252 -1.24 11.18 -5.43
C ILE A 252 -2.11 10.27 -6.32
N ILE A 253 -1.64 10.04 -7.55
CA ILE A 253 -2.23 9.08 -8.49
C ILE A 253 -1.24 7.93 -8.69
N TRP A 254 -1.72 6.70 -8.59
CA TRP A 254 -0.97 5.47 -8.86
C TRP A 254 -1.38 4.94 -10.22
N VAL A 255 -0.43 4.87 -11.13
CA VAL A 255 -0.65 4.50 -12.54
C VAL A 255 -0.26 3.04 -12.77
N PRO A 256 -1.16 2.20 -13.28
CA PRO A 256 -0.87 0.79 -13.53
C PRO A 256 -0.10 0.58 -14.84
N GLY A 257 0.60 -0.56 -14.92
CA GLY A 257 1.19 -1.09 -16.16
C GLY A 257 0.30 -2.13 -16.83
N ALA A 258 0.78 -2.75 -17.91
CA ALA A 258 0.15 -3.90 -18.55
C ALA A 258 0.55 -5.22 -17.89
N GLY A 259 0.02 -6.36 -18.40
CA GLY A 259 0.39 -7.70 -17.97
C GLY A 259 0.10 -7.94 -16.49
N TYR A 260 -1.12 -7.64 -16.03
CA TYR A 260 -1.52 -7.70 -14.62
C TYR A 260 -0.72 -6.75 -13.73
N GLN A 261 -0.44 -5.52 -14.19
CA GLN A 261 0.38 -4.53 -13.48
C GLN A 261 1.83 -5.00 -13.23
N SER A 262 2.44 -5.70 -14.20
CA SER A 262 3.83 -6.16 -14.11
C SER A 262 4.77 -5.54 -15.13
N ASN A 263 4.29 -4.86 -16.18
CA ASN A 263 5.11 -4.32 -17.25
C ASN A 263 4.90 -2.82 -17.47
N TYR A 264 5.99 -2.05 -17.32
CA TYR A 264 6.03 -0.57 -17.35
C TYR A 264 7.01 -0.01 -18.39
N VAL A 265 7.54 -0.84 -19.27
CA VAL A 265 8.61 -0.46 -20.21
C VAL A 265 8.23 0.75 -21.07
N GLY A 266 6.98 0.83 -21.53
CA GLY A 266 6.50 1.94 -22.36
C GLY A 266 6.55 3.31 -21.69
N TYR A 267 6.39 3.37 -20.37
CA TYR A 267 6.46 4.65 -19.63
C TYR A 267 7.87 5.26 -19.57
N LYS A 268 8.91 4.52 -19.93
CA LYS A 268 10.27 5.06 -20.06
C LYS A 268 10.37 6.09 -21.19
N GLU A 269 9.68 5.84 -22.29
CA GLU A 269 9.65 6.72 -23.45
C GLU A 269 8.45 7.66 -23.48
N TYR A 270 7.32 7.17 -22.95
CA TYR A 270 6.03 7.88 -22.92
C TYR A 270 5.51 8.00 -21.48
N PRO A 271 6.19 8.78 -20.61
CA PRO A 271 5.78 8.92 -19.21
C PRO A 271 4.47 9.69 -19.09
N ILE A 272 3.76 9.48 -18.00
CA ILE A 272 2.61 10.30 -17.62
C ILE A 272 3.06 11.75 -17.36
N SER A 273 2.30 12.69 -17.88
CA SER A 273 2.53 14.14 -17.70
C SER A 273 1.75 14.63 -16.47
N ASP A 274 2.32 14.41 -15.29
CA ASP A 274 1.81 14.88 -14.00
C ASP A 274 2.96 15.00 -12.99
N ASN A 275 2.80 15.85 -11.98
CA ASN A 275 3.83 16.10 -10.99
C ASN A 275 3.66 15.28 -9.70
N ASN A 276 2.45 14.77 -9.42
CA ASN A 276 2.13 14.10 -8.17
C ASN A 276 1.56 12.70 -8.40
N PHE A 277 2.37 11.83 -9.01
CA PHE A 277 2.01 10.45 -9.30
C PHE A 277 3.17 9.49 -9.07
N GLY A 278 2.84 8.22 -8.88
CA GLY A 278 3.73 7.07 -8.88
C GLY A 278 3.12 5.90 -9.65
N TYR A 279 3.72 4.74 -9.55
CA TYR A 279 3.23 3.55 -10.27
C TYR A 279 2.74 2.48 -9.31
N ALA A 280 1.57 1.90 -9.61
CA ALA A 280 1.00 0.76 -8.89
C ALA A 280 1.44 -0.54 -9.58
N VAL A 281 2.07 -1.44 -8.84
CA VAL A 281 2.68 -2.68 -9.36
C VAL A 281 2.12 -3.88 -8.60
N HIS A 282 1.94 -5.01 -9.28
CA HIS A 282 1.63 -6.29 -8.65
C HIS A 282 2.85 -7.22 -8.73
N VAL A 283 3.05 -8.02 -7.68
CA VAL A 283 4.20 -8.91 -7.56
C VAL A 283 3.76 -10.26 -7.03
N TYR A 284 3.89 -11.29 -7.84
CA TYR A 284 3.57 -12.65 -7.46
C TYR A 284 4.70 -13.62 -7.80
N SER A 285 4.74 -14.74 -7.09
CA SER A 285 5.69 -15.82 -7.39
C SER A 285 5.51 -16.33 -8.83
N GLY A 286 6.61 -16.57 -9.52
CA GLY A 286 6.59 -16.95 -10.94
C GLY A 286 6.63 -15.79 -11.91
N TRP A 287 6.49 -14.54 -11.45
CA TRP A 287 6.63 -13.35 -12.29
C TRP A 287 8.10 -12.90 -12.39
N TYR A 288 8.35 -11.84 -13.19
CA TYR A 288 9.68 -11.22 -13.35
C TYR A 288 10.77 -12.23 -13.71
N GLY A 289 10.53 -12.97 -14.81
CA GLY A 289 11.47 -13.99 -15.30
C GLY A 289 11.34 -15.34 -14.60
N ASN A 290 10.12 -15.71 -14.21
CA ASN A 290 9.78 -16.98 -13.57
C ASN A 290 10.51 -17.20 -12.23
N ILE A 291 10.64 -16.14 -11.43
CA ILE A 291 11.24 -16.23 -10.09
C ILE A 291 10.30 -16.96 -9.13
N THR A 292 10.74 -18.14 -8.69
CA THR A 292 10.06 -19.00 -7.71
C THR A 292 11.03 -19.38 -6.60
N ASP A 293 10.59 -20.11 -5.58
CA ASP A 293 11.47 -20.62 -4.51
C ASP A 293 12.67 -21.43 -5.02
N ASN A 294 12.52 -22.10 -6.17
CA ASN A 294 13.59 -22.95 -6.73
C ASN A 294 14.74 -22.14 -7.32
N ASN A 295 14.49 -20.92 -7.76
CA ASN A 295 15.45 -20.08 -8.46
C ASN A 295 15.51 -18.63 -7.95
N CYS A 296 14.95 -18.34 -6.76
CA CYS A 296 14.91 -16.99 -6.18
C CYS A 296 16.30 -16.51 -5.74
N ASN A 297 17.06 -16.01 -6.71
CA ASN A 297 18.29 -15.28 -6.44
C ASN A 297 17.96 -13.78 -6.33
N PRO A 298 18.30 -13.10 -5.22
CA PRO A 298 17.98 -11.70 -5.04
C PRO A 298 18.50 -10.80 -6.16
N GLN A 299 19.72 -11.00 -6.63
CA GLN A 299 20.30 -10.17 -7.70
C GLN A 299 19.59 -10.39 -9.04
N THR A 300 19.22 -11.62 -9.36
CA THR A 300 18.43 -11.93 -10.55
C THR A 300 17.05 -11.31 -10.46
N PHE A 301 16.42 -11.36 -9.29
CA PHE A 301 15.11 -10.75 -9.08
C PHE A 301 15.16 -9.22 -9.22
N ILE A 302 16.16 -8.56 -8.62
CA ILE A 302 16.40 -7.11 -8.77
C ILE A 302 16.51 -6.76 -10.25
N THR A 303 17.34 -7.49 -11.00
CA THR A 303 17.55 -7.24 -12.43
C THR A 303 16.27 -7.43 -13.25
N ASN A 304 15.54 -8.52 -13.03
CA ASN A 304 14.33 -8.81 -13.78
C ASN A 304 13.20 -7.84 -13.44
N PHE A 305 13.03 -7.53 -12.16
CA PHE A 305 12.07 -6.50 -11.72
C PHE A 305 12.37 -5.15 -12.38
N HIS A 306 13.63 -4.72 -12.37
CA HIS A 306 14.04 -3.47 -13.02
C HIS A 306 13.79 -3.46 -14.54
N ASN A 307 14.01 -4.59 -15.23
CA ASN A 307 13.75 -4.68 -16.66
C ASN A 307 12.28 -4.45 -17.02
N ASP A 308 11.36 -4.97 -16.21
CA ASP A 308 9.91 -4.85 -16.45
C ASP A 308 9.32 -3.59 -15.81
N VAL A 309 9.94 -3.07 -14.73
CA VAL A 309 9.49 -1.91 -13.95
C VAL A 309 10.58 -0.82 -13.90
N PRO A 310 11.10 -0.36 -15.06
CA PRO A 310 12.20 0.64 -15.08
C PRO A 310 11.80 1.98 -14.48
N VAL A 311 10.52 2.22 -14.30
CA VAL A 311 9.95 3.42 -13.66
C VAL A 311 10.38 3.61 -12.19
N VAL A 312 10.87 2.55 -11.53
CA VAL A 312 11.40 2.58 -10.16
C VAL A 312 12.61 3.50 -10.00
N ASP A 313 13.31 3.81 -11.08
CA ASP A 313 14.47 4.71 -11.05
C ASP A 313 14.10 6.19 -10.89
N PHE A 314 12.88 6.58 -11.25
CA PHE A 314 12.50 8.01 -11.32
C PHE A 314 11.18 8.37 -10.63
N LYS A 315 10.37 7.39 -10.22
CA LYS A 315 9.10 7.60 -9.51
C LYS A 315 8.95 6.63 -8.34
N PRO A 316 8.15 6.97 -7.32
CA PRO A 316 7.80 6.01 -6.28
C PRO A 316 6.97 4.88 -6.90
N VAL A 317 7.20 3.68 -6.40
CA VAL A 317 6.45 2.46 -6.75
C VAL A 317 5.65 2.02 -5.52
N MET A 318 4.38 1.69 -5.73
CA MET A 318 3.54 1.05 -4.74
C MET A 318 3.18 -0.35 -5.25
N VAL A 319 3.68 -1.37 -4.60
CA VAL A 319 3.23 -2.74 -4.84
C VAL A 319 1.87 -2.88 -4.16
N THR A 320 0.82 -2.77 -4.96
CA THR A 320 -0.56 -2.74 -4.47
C THR A 320 -1.13 -4.13 -4.24
N GLU A 321 -0.51 -5.16 -4.81
CA GLU A 321 -0.78 -6.56 -4.49
C GLU A 321 0.50 -7.38 -4.45
N ILE A 322 0.69 -8.09 -3.35
CA ILE A 322 1.74 -9.10 -3.19
C ILE A 322 1.26 -10.15 -2.18
N ASP A 323 1.55 -11.40 -2.47
CA ASP A 323 1.30 -12.51 -1.58
C ASP A 323 2.25 -13.68 -1.88
N TRP A 324 2.66 -14.39 -0.84
CA TRP A 324 3.42 -15.66 -0.92
C TRP A 324 3.03 -16.61 0.20
N SER A 325 1.79 -16.51 0.66
CA SER A 325 1.26 -17.39 1.71
C SER A 325 1.23 -18.85 1.25
N PRO A 326 1.50 -19.82 2.13
CA PRO A 326 1.31 -21.21 1.82
C PRO A 326 -0.17 -21.52 1.63
N GLU A 327 -0.51 -22.13 0.50
CA GLU A 327 -1.79 -22.79 0.34
C GLU A 327 -1.88 -24.01 1.27
N ASP A 328 -3.08 -24.61 1.41
CA ASP A 328 -3.26 -25.80 2.26
C ASP A 328 -2.37 -26.96 1.79
N PRO A 329 -1.25 -27.26 2.47
CA PRO A 329 -0.34 -28.30 2.05
C PRO A 329 -0.94 -29.72 2.17
N GLY A 330 -2.09 -29.88 2.81
CA GLY A 330 -2.84 -31.13 2.80
C GLY A 330 -3.39 -31.52 1.44
N ARG A 331 -3.43 -30.57 0.49
CA ARG A 331 -3.81 -30.83 -0.91
C ARG A 331 -2.59 -31.01 -1.84
N THR A 332 -1.38 -30.82 -1.34
CA THR A 332 -0.17 -30.75 -2.17
C THR A 332 0.20 -32.05 -2.90
N SER A 333 -0.20 -33.21 -2.37
CA SER A 333 0.07 -34.51 -2.99
C SER A 333 -1.00 -34.97 -3.97
N GLU A 334 -2.18 -34.42 -3.89
CA GLU A 334 -3.36 -34.94 -4.60
C GLU A 334 -3.75 -34.12 -5.83
N GLY A 335 -3.32 -32.86 -5.90
CA GLY A 335 -3.79 -31.93 -6.92
C GLY A 335 -5.30 -31.69 -6.88
N HIS A 336 -5.74 -30.60 -7.45
CA HIS A 336 -7.16 -30.29 -7.61
C HIS A 336 -7.38 -29.44 -8.86
N TYR A 337 -8.63 -29.35 -9.33
CA TYR A 337 -8.99 -28.38 -10.36
C TYR A 337 -9.28 -27.04 -9.70
N ASN A 338 -8.60 -25.99 -10.18
CA ASN A 338 -8.88 -24.61 -9.76
C ASN A 338 -10.19 -24.09 -10.36
N GLU A 339 -10.56 -22.86 -10.04
CA GLU A 339 -11.77 -22.21 -10.56
C GLU A 339 -11.80 -22.03 -12.11
N TRP A 340 -10.63 -22.11 -12.75
CA TRP A 340 -10.48 -22.10 -14.22
C TRP A 340 -10.41 -23.50 -14.84
N ASN A 341 -10.79 -24.54 -14.09
CA ASN A 341 -10.76 -25.94 -14.52
C ASN A 341 -9.35 -26.42 -14.96
N GLN A 342 -8.31 -25.86 -14.35
CA GLN A 342 -6.93 -26.30 -14.56
C GLN A 342 -6.52 -27.20 -13.40
N TRP A 343 -5.86 -28.32 -13.73
CA TRP A 343 -5.28 -29.19 -12.70
C TRP A 343 -4.06 -28.52 -12.09
N VAL A 344 -4.12 -28.22 -10.81
CA VAL A 344 -3.02 -27.66 -10.05
C VAL A 344 -2.59 -28.64 -8.98
N VAL A 345 -1.29 -28.86 -8.89
CA VAL A 345 -0.68 -29.50 -7.72
C VAL A 345 -0.40 -28.39 -6.73
N PRO A 346 -1.02 -28.41 -5.55
CA PRO A 346 -0.84 -27.31 -4.61
C PRO A 346 0.62 -27.27 -4.16
N ASN A 347 1.23 -26.14 -4.40
CA ASN A 347 2.46 -25.73 -3.77
C ASN A 347 2.16 -24.61 -2.78
N PHE A 348 3.12 -24.21 -2.00
CA PHE A 348 3.00 -23.00 -1.22
C PHE A 348 2.88 -21.79 -2.17
N GLY A 349 1.96 -20.90 -1.90
CA GLY A 349 1.93 -19.63 -2.58
C GLY A 349 0.63 -19.19 -3.18
N SER A 350 0.69 -18.00 -3.71
CA SER A 350 -0.38 -17.28 -4.32
C SER A 350 -0.58 -17.67 -5.77
N TRP A 351 -1.77 -17.51 -6.22
CA TRP A 351 -2.33 -17.48 -7.58
C TRP A 351 -1.74 -18.42 -8.64
N ALA A 352 -0.43 -18.49 -8.85
CA ALA A 352 0.14 -19.22 -9.98
C ALA A 352 1.25 -20.19 -9.62
N THR A 353 1.98 -19.95 -8.53
CA THR A 353 3.20 -20.73 -8.23
C THR A 353 3.46 -20.72 -6.73
N GLY A 354 3.81 -21.88 -6.16
CA GLY A 354 4.20 -22.00 -4.77
C GLY A 354 5.40 -21.14 -4.41
N SER A 355 5.31 -20.46 -3.28
CA SER A 355 6.38 -19.64 -2.73
C SER A 355 6.42 -19.71 -1.21
N THR A 356 7.62 -19.55 -0.68
CA THR A 356 7.94 -19.66 0.74
C THR A 356 8.69 -18.41 1.22
N SER A 357 9.18 -18.47 2.44
CA SER A 357 10.07 -17.46 3.01
C SER A 357 11.32 -17.17 2.16
N LYS A 358 11.80 -18.11 1.34
CA LYS A 358 12.93 -17.87 0.42
C LYS A 358 12.58 -16.85 -0.64
N TRP A 359 11.43 -17.02 -1.29
CA TRP A 359 10.93 -16.05 -2.27
C TRP A 359 10.66 -14.70 -1.58
N GLY A 360 10.03 -14.71 -0.40
CA GLY A 360 9.79 -13.51 0.40
C GLY A 360 11.08 -12.76 0.74
N ALA A 361 12.13 -13.49 1.18
CA ALA A 361 13.43 -12.87 1.47
C ALA A 361 14.11 -12.27 0.22
N ALA A 362 13.98 -12.93 -0.94
CA ALA A 362 14.47 -12.40 -2.21
C ALA A 362 13.70 -11.13 -2.62
N TRP A 363 12.38 -11.10 -2.40
CA TRP A 363 11.57 -9.90 -2.61
C TRP A 363 11.98 -8.76 -1.66
N LYS A 364 12.21 -9.05 -0.37
CA LYS A 364 12.73 -8.02 0.57
C LYS A 364 14.01 -7.39 0.06
N ALA A 365 14.90 -8.18 -0.54
CA ALA A 365 16.14 -7.65 -1.13
C ALA A 365 15.86 -6.70 -2.31
N VAL A 366 14.87 -6.98 -3.17
CA VAL A 366 14.42 -6.07 -4.24
C VAL A 366 13.90 -4.76 -3.63
N HIS A 367 13.00 -4.86 -2.67
CA HIS A 367 12.39 -3.73 -1.97
C HIS A 367 13.47 -2.82 -1.32
N ASP A 368 14.40 -3.42 -0.58
CA ASP A 368 15.45 -2.69 0.13
C ASP A 368 16.50 -2.08 -0.83
N HIS A 369 16.75 -2.74 -1.97
CA HIS A 369 17.67 -2.25 -3.00
C HIS A 369 17.22 -0.92 -3.60
N PHE A 370 15.95 -0.82 -4.00
CA PHE A 370 15.42 0.40 -4.62
C PHE A 370 15.07 1.48 -3.59
N GLY A 371 14.58 1.10 -2.41
CA GLY A 371 14.32 2.00 -1.28
C GLY A 371 13.20 3.03 -1.49
N ASN A 372 12.42 2.89 -2.56
CA ASN A 372 11.29 3.75 -2.91
C ASN A 372 10.02 2.95 -3.26
N ILE A 373 9.97 1.72 -2.79
CA ILE A 373 8.85 0.80 -2.98
C ILE A 373 8.03 0.77 -1.69
N GLY A 374 6.72 1.03 -1.79
CA GLY A 374 5.75 0.67 -0.76
C GLY A 374 5.07 -0.65 -1.11
N MET A 375 4.33 -1.27 -0.17
CA MET A 375 3.60 -2.51 -0.46
C MET A 375 2.35 -2.71 0.38
N THR A 376 1.34 -3.38 -0.19
CA THR A 376 0.18 -3.92 0.51
C THR A 376 0.04 -5.41 0.19
N LEU A 377 -0.19 -6.22 1.23
CA LEU A 377 -0.62 -7.61 1.03
C LEU A 377 -2.01 -7.66 0.40
N THR A 378 -2.28 -8.71 -0.35
CA THR A 378 -3.48 -8.88 -1.17
C THR A 378 -4.79 -8.83 -0.38
N HIS A 379 -4.81 -9.34 0.86
CA HIS A 379 -5.97 -9.29 1.75
C HIS A 379 -5.54 -9.09 3.21
N THR A 380 -6.47 -8.58 4.02
CA THR A 380 -6.25 -8.48 5.47
C THR A 380 -6.02 -9.84 6.11
N HIS A 381 -6.69 -10.89 5.63
CA HIS A 381 -6.51 -12.25 6.15
C HIS A 381 -5.18 -12.91 5.76
N ASP A 382 -4.44 -12.33 4.82
CA ASP A 382 -3.05 -12.73 4.51
C ASP A 382 -2.04 -12.10 5.47
N TYR A 383 -2.48 -11.14 6.28
CA TYR A 383 -1.66 -10.45 7.27
C TYR A 383 -2.07 -10.80 8.71
N LEU A 384 -3.36 -10.73 9.03
CA LEU A 384 -3.92 -10.83 10.38
C LEU A 384 -4.76 -12.10 10.54
N ASP A 385 -4.57 -12.83 11.64
CA ASP A 385 -5.55 -13.84 12.09
C ASP A 385 -6.82 -13.15 12.58
N ILE A 386 -7.73 -12.89 11.63
CA ILE A 386 -8.96 -12.13 11.88
C ILE A 386 -9.85 -12.85 12.87
N ASP A 387 -9.95 -14.20 12.80
CA ASP A 387 -10.85 -14.97 13.65
C ASP A 387 -10.39 -14.94 15.11
N GLU A 388 -9.09 -15.04 15.34
CA GLU A 388 -8.52 -14.87 16.67
C GLU A 388 -8.77 -13.46 17.23
N TYR A 389 -8.50 -12.44 16.39
CA TYR A 389 -8.74 -11.06 16.81
C TYR A 389 -10.22 -10.79 17.15
N LEU A 390 -11.15 -11.26 16.34
CA LEU A 390 -12.58 -11.10 16.59
C LEU A 390 -13.05 -11.84 17.82
N ALA A 391 -12.41 -12.97 18.15
CA ALA A 391 -12.78 -13.80 19.32
C ALA A 391 -12.30 -13.20 20.64
N ASN A 392 -11.10 -12.65 20.71
CA ASN A 392 -10.47 -12.26 21.98
C ASN A 392 -9.62 -10.99 21.95
N GLY A 393 -9.52 -10.29 20.79
CA GLY A 393 -8.72 -9.07 20.63
C GLY A 393 -7.22 -9.29 20.48
N THR A 394 -6.76 -10.54 20.29
CA THR A 394 -5.35 -10.83 20.08
C THR A 394 -4.94 -10.53 18.64
N VAL A 395 -3.96 -9.64 18.45
CA VAL A 395 -3.35 -9.34 17.15
C VAL A 395 -2.14 -10.23 16.95
N ARG A 396 -2.17 -11.01 15.87
CA ARG A 396 -1.05 -11.86 15.46
C ARG A 396 -1.07 -12.14 13.96
N PRO A 397 0.09 -12.57 13.39
CA PRO A 397 0.16 -12.94 11.98
C PRO A 397 -0.85 -14.01 11.58
N ALA A 398 -1.41 -13.91 10.39
CA ALA A 398 -2.21 -14.96 9.80
C ALA A 398 -1.39 -16.23 9.57
N PHE A 399 -1.98 -17.39 9.89
CA PHE A 399 -1.32 -18.67 9.72
C PHE A 399 -2.28 -19.84 9.59
N GLN A 400 -3.47 -19.60 9.04
CA GLN A 400 -4.56 -20.60 9.03
C GLN A 400 -4.10 -21.99 8.56
N ASN A 401 -3.44 -22.05 7.41
CA ASN A 401 -2.91 -23.31 6.88
C ASN A 401 -1.54 -23.67 7.50
N ALA A 402 -0.72 -22.69 7.80
CA ALA A 402 0.60 -22.88 8.38
C ALA A 402 0.54 -23.48 9.78
N LYS A 403 -0.46 -23.13 10.61
CA LYS A 403 -0.65 -23.69 11.95
C LYS A 403 -0.78 -25.21 11.94
N LYS A 404 -1.58 -25.74 11.03
CA LYS A 404 -1.83 -27.18 10.89
C LYS A 404 -0.55 -27.96 10.59
N TYR A 405 0.40 -27.34 9.88
CA TYR A 405 1.62 -27.96 9.39
C TYR A 405 2.91 -27.39 10.00
N ASN A 406 2.77 -26.50 10.99
CA ASN A 406 3.90 -25.81 11.65
C ASN A 406 4.81 -25.02 10.69
N LEU A 407 4.20 -24.27 9.76
CA LEU A 407 4.88 -23.52 8.71
C LEU A 407 4.77 -22.00 8.89
N PHE A 408 4.80 -21.52 10.12
CA PHE A 408 4.59 -20.08 10.45
C PHE A 408 5.59 -19.16 9.75
N GLU A 409 6.87 -19.55 9.73
CA GLU A 409 7.93 -18.73 9.17
C GLU A 409 7.88 -18.65 7.64
N GLU A 410 7.12 -19.54 7.00
CA GLU A 410 6.94 -19.56 5.55
C GLU A 410 5.86 -18.56 5.08
N CYS A 411 5.04 -18.03 5.99
CA CYS A 411 3.94 -17.12 5.67
C CYS A 411 4.40 -15.69 5.44
N CYS A 412 3.84 -15.04 4.44
CA CYS A 412 4.04 -13.60 4.21
C CYS A 412 3.62 -12.76 5.41
N ALA A 413 2.56 -13.14 6.13
CA ALA A 413 2.11 -12.47 7.34
C ALA A 413 3.20 -12.37 8.41
N TYR A 414 3.88 -13.49 8.70
CA TYR A 414 4.95 -13.54 9.70
C TYR A 414 6.11 -12.60 9.32
N ALA A 415 6.55 -12.63 8.06
CA ALA A 415 7.58 -11.74 7.55
C ALA A 415 7.14 -10.28 7.62
N CYS A 416 5.92 -9.96 7.19
CA CYS A 416 5.43 -8.59 7.13
C CYS A 416 5.21 -7.96 8.50
N PHE A 417 4.83 -8.73 9.53
CA PHE A 417 4.81 -8.22 10.91
C PHE A 417 6.19 -7.72 11.35
N GLN A 418 7.26 -8.44 10.98
CA GLN A 418 8.64 -8.05 11.28
C GLN A 418 9.10 -6.87 10.41
N TRP A 419 8.88 -6.94 9.09
CA TRP A 419 9.34 -5.92 8.15
C TRP A 419 8.64 -4.57 8.34
N TYR A 420 7.32 -4.56 8.58
CA TYR A 420 6.56 -3.33 8.79
C TYR A 420 7.00 -2.62 10.05
N LYS A 421 7.32 -3.38 11.11
CA LYS A 421 7.94 -2.84 12.33
C LYS A 421 9.33 -2.25 12.03
N GLU A 422 10.21 -3.01 11.37
CA GLU A 422 11.56 -2.59 10.99
C GLU A 422 11.52 -1.28 10.17
N TRP A 423 10.67 -1.24 9.15
CA TRP A 423 10.56 -0.06 8.29
C TRP A 423 9.96 1.14 9.03
N TRP A 424 8.98 0.92 9.89
CA TRP A 424 8.41 1.98 10.72
C TRP A 424 9.48 2.56 11.68
N GLU A 425 10.21 1.73 12.39
CA GLU A 425 11.29 2.14 13.31
C GLU A 425 12.40 2.90 12.56
N LYS A 426 12.78 2.40 11.37
CA LYS A 426 13.76 3.09 10.51
C LYS A 426 13.28 4.49 10.10
N GLN A 427 12.00 4.65 9.78
CA GLN A 427 11.42 5.95 9.47
C GLN A 427 11.40 6.89 10.68
N GLN A 428 11.14 6.40 11.90
CA GLN A 428 11.20 7.22 13.11
C GLN A 428 12.61 7.68 13.39
N ASN A 429 13.58 6.80 13.27
CA ASN A 429 14.99 7.10 13.49
C ASN A 429 15.56 8.06 12.44
N ALA A 430 15.06 8.05 11.21
CA ALA A 430 15.44 8.99 10.15
C ALA A 430 14.94 10.43 10.40
N SER A 431 14.02 10.64 11.33
CA SER A 431 13.50 11.96 11.70
C SER A 431 14.29 12.66 12.82
N GLY A 432 15.12 11.92 13.56
CA GLY A 432 16.15 12.54 14.38
C GLY A 432 17.31 13.01 13.48
N ILE A 433 18.06 14.03 13.88
CA ILE A 433 19.40 14.31 13.33
C ILE A 433 20.24 13.07 13.67
N GLY A 434 19.96 11.99 12.91
CA GLY A 434 20.45 10.67 13.21
C GLY A 434 21.90 10.54 12.84
N SER A 435 22.72 10.14 13.79
CA SER A 435 23.97 9.47 13.51
C SER A 435 23.69 8.33 12.51
N VAL A 436 24.08 8.50 11.26
CA VAL A 436 24.18 7.38 10.33
C VAL A 436 25.32 6.50 10.85
N ALA A 437 24.98 5.45 11.55
CA ALA A 437 25.89 4.34 11.76
C ALA A 437 26.06 3.63 10.41
N SER A 438 26.82 4.21 9.50
CA SER A 438 27.35 3.48 8.36
C SER A 438 28.73 2.98 8.76
N SER A 439 28.95 1.70 8.61
CA SER A 439 30.24 1.02 8.74
C SER A 439 31.27 1.47 7.67
N GLN A 440 31.01 2.53 6.93
CA GLN A 440 31.92 3.07 5.94
C GLN A 440 32.85 4.09 6.61
N GLU A 441 34.12 3.77 6.67
CA GLU A 441 35.16 4.66 7.25
C GLU A 441 35.25 5.96 6.45
N VAL A 442 35.16 7.09 7.18
CA VAL A 442 35.33 8.43 6.62
C VAL A 442 36.83 8.68 6.40
N ALA A 443 37.21 8.96 5.17
CA ALA A 443 38.59 9.32 4.83
C ALA A 443 38.88 10.79 5.17
N HIS A 444 37.95 11.69 4.84
CA HIS A 444 38.12 13.12 5.09
C HIS A 444 36.79 13.78 5.46
N THR A 445 36.85 14.77 6.39
CA THR A 445 35.71 15.62 6.75
C THR A 445 36.06 17.07 6.51
N TYR A 446 35.21 17.80 5.80
CA TYR A 446 35.35 19.22 5.54
C TYR A 446 34.12 19.97 6.06
N TYR A 447 34.34 21.15 6.61
CA TYR A 447 33.28 22.02 7.10
C TYR A 447 33.15 23.27 6.21
N TYR A 448 31.94 23.68 5.91
CA TYR A 448 31.64 24.89 5.14
C TYR A 448 30.61 25.72 5.89
N ASN A 449 30.79 27.05 5.92
CA ASN A 449 29.77 27.93 6.43
C ASN A 449 28.61 28.07 5.41
N ILE A 450 27.59 28.83 5.75
CA ILE A 450 26.39 29.01 4.87
C ILE A 450 26.71 29.80 3.58
N ARG A 451 27.90 30.42 3.49
CA ARG A 451 28.40 31.12 2.29
C ARG A 451 29.19 30.17 1.37
N GLY A 452 29.37 28.90 1.78
CA GLY A 452 30.18 27.94 1.04
C GLY A 452 31.69 28.04 1.28
N GLU A 453 32.12 28.84 2.22
CA GLU A 453 33.56 29.00 2.57
C GLU A 453 33.97 27.87 3.50
N ARG A 454 35.13 27.25 3.24
CA ARG A 454 35.68 26.17 4.07
C ARG A 454 36.21 26.75 5.40
N VAL A 455 35.83 26.07 6.51
CA VAL A 455 36.29 26.43 7.86
C VAL A 455 36.95 25.22 8.49
N GLU A 456 37.94 25.45 9.38
CA GLU A 456 38.67 24.36 10.03
C GLU A 456 37.87 23.68 11.13
N LYS A 457 37.09 24.45 11.90
CA LYS A 457 36.16 23.95 12.93
C LYS A 457 34.88 24.75 12.92
N PRO A 458 33.71 24.07 13.06
CA PRO A 458 32.46 24.78 13.25
C PRO A 458 32.47 25.53 14.58
N GLN A 459 32.05 26.79 14.56
CA GLN A 459 31.70 27.56 15.76
C GLN A 459 30.15 27.55 15.89
N LYS A 460 29.61 28.34 16.82
CA LYS A 460 28.17 28.47 16.95
C LYS A 460 27.52 28.94 15.62
N GLY A 461 26.63 28.14 15.03
CA GLY A 461 25.96 28.48 13.78
C GLY A 461 25.64 27.27 12.92
N VAL A 462 25.17 27.54 11.69
CA VAL A 462 24.79 26.52 10.70
C VAL A 462 25.97 26.26 9.75
N TYR A 463 26.29 24.98 9.55
CA TYR A 463 27.38 24.51 8.68
C TYR A 463 26.92 23.40 7.76
N ILE A 464 27.65 23.24 6.65
CA ILE A 464 27.58 22.07 5.76
C ILE A 464 28.83 21.23 6.04
N ILE A 465 28.61 19.97 6.45
CA ILE A 465 29.68 18.99 6.59
C ILE A 465 29.73 18.15 5.30
N LYS A 466 30.90 18.17 4.65
CA LYS A 466 31.21 17.28 3.52
C LYS A 466 32.11 16.17 4.00
N GLN A 467 31.69 14.94 3.94
CA GLN A 467 32.47 13.75 4.25
C GLN A 467 32.80 13.00 2.96
N VAL A 468 34.06 12.70 2.76
CA VAL A 468 34.55 11.81 1.71
C VAL A 468 34.86 10.48 2.37
N LEU A 469 34.22 9.41 1.90
CA LEU A 469 34.44 8.05 2.40
C LEU A 469 35.65 7.41 1.71
N LYS A 470 36.21 6.33 2.27
CA LYS A 470 37.35 5.63 1.67
C LYS A 470 37.10 5.06 0.28
N ASP A 471 35.83 4.81 -0.07
CA ASP A 471 35.39 4.37 -1.40
C ASP A 471 35.23 5.50 -2.43
N GLY A 472 35.54 6.75 -2.06
CA GLY A 472 35.38 7.94 -2.88
C GLY A 472 33.99 8.57 -2.86
N THR A 473 33.02 7.94 -2.20
CA THR A 473 31.67 8.49 -2.06
C THR A 473 31.68 9.78 -1.26
N VAL A 474 30.91 10.78 -1.68
CA VAL A 474 30.79 12.08 -1.01
C VAL A 474 29.43 12.20 -0.33
N ARG A 475 29.41 12.51 0.96
CA ARG A 475 28.21 12.81 1.74
C ARG A 475 28.21 14.24 2.21
N ASN A 476 27.11 14.96 2.04
CA ASN A 476 26.92 16.31 2.54
C ASN A 476 25.76 16.33 3.54
N ARG A 477 25.94 17.00 4.67
CA ARG A 477 24.88 17.23 5.65
C ARG A 477 24.92 18.65 6.20
N LYS A 478 23.76 19.23 6.47
CA LYS A 478 23.62 20.49 7.18
C LYS A 478 23.54 20.23 8.68
N VAL A 479 24.32 20.95 9.48
CA VAL A 479 24.33 20.81 10.93
C VAL A 479 24.21 22.17 11.60
N LEU A 480 23.63 22.20 12.79
CA LEU A 480 23.64 23.35 13.70
C LEU A 480 24.66 23.03 14.80
N SER A 481 25.71 23.84 14.88
CA SER A 481 26.67 23.76 15.99
C SER A 481 26.20 24.68 17.13
N SER A 482 26.20 24.15 18.34
CA SER A 482 25.84 24.85 19.57
C SER A 482 27.04 25.41 20.33
N GLU A 483 28.25 25.03 19.94
CA GLU A 483 29.52 25.48 20.53
C GLU A 483 30.21 26.56 19.69
#